data_b0bf0c8c5d5e61ec1b69c9e2a889492a
#
_entry.id   b0bf0c8c5d5e61ec1b69c9e2a889492a
#
_cell.length_a   1.000
_cell.length_b   1.000
_cell.length_c   1.000
_cell.angle_alpha   90.00
_cell.angle_beta   90.00
_cell.angle_gamma   90.00
#
_symmetry.space_group_name_H-M   'P 1'
#
loop_
_entity.id
_entity.type
_entity.pdbx_description
1 polymer ?
#
loop_
_entity_poly.entity_id
_entity_poly.type
_entity_poly.pdbx_seq_one_letter_code
_entity_poly.pdbx_strand_id
1 'polypeptide(L)'
;NYTINDIAINIVEIDNLNENQINNFNSFKVKEFEYSLIEFPEIYNYKYAYALDTSDVVSINLTDTDDIDGTYIVDPVGNIDLPFVGKINIKNLTLDETKKKLTSLLKQYYKSYDLQISVEQFNSSKVYVLGAVRNQITINLDQKPIKLIDAAIQANYNPNSADKNFGNKGLLRRDDQVYKIDINKIFNSADNKDNFYLKKNDVIFIDRNSDALHVFGEITKPGIYFPNMNYSITELVSSAGMNQLTADASRVYIIREDYNSFLKLNIFKIDISKPINLILGKRFKLKPKDIIYIPPTKLVKLNRVISLLLPQTDLFKSYNPIIQEGMKSNSNNTTN
;
A
#
# COMPACT_ATOMS: atom_id res chain seq x y z
N ASN A 1 23.07 15.19 -23.55
CA ASN A 1 21.62 15.20 -23.82
C ASN A 1 21.41 15.00 -25.31
N TYR A 2 20.52 14.14 -25.68
CA TYR A 2 20.05 13.94 -27.04
C TYR A 2 18.59 13.54 -27.05
N THR A 3 17.92 13.68 -28.18
CA THR A 3 16.49 13.35 -28.35
C THR A 3 16.33 12.15 -29.28
N ILE A 4 15.43 11.25 -28.91
CA ILE A 4 14.96 10.16 -29.77
C ILE A 4 13.44 10.22 -29.75
N ASN A 5 12.82 10.37 -30.93
CA ASN A 5 11.34 10.44 -31.06
C ASN A 5 10.71 11.46 -30.10
N ASP A 6 11.27 12.68 -30.07
CA ASP A 6 10.86 13.80 -29.18
C ASP A 6 11.07 13.55 -27.67
N ILE A 7 11.66 12.42 -27.28
CA ILE A 7 12.02 12.13 -25.91
C ILE A 7 13.43 12.71 -25.64
N ALA A 8 13.50 13.63 -24.70
CA ALA A 8 14.76 14.16 -24.22
C ALA A 8 15.45 13.13 -23.32
N ILE A 9 16.67 12.72 -23.70
CA ILE A 9 17.45 11.75 -22.93
C ILE A 9 18.60 12.46 -22.24
N ASN A 10 18.65 12.35 -20.94
CA ASN A 10 19.73 12.82 -20.08
C ASN A 10 20.55 11.63 -19.59
N ILE A 11 21.84 11.57 -19.97
CA ILE A 11 22.76 10.53 -19.49
C ILE A 11 23.60 11.10 -18.36
N VAL A 12 23.60 10.40 -17.24
CA VAL A 12 24.31 10.75 -16.02
C VAL A 12 25.26 9.60 -15.63
N GLU A 13 26.54 9.86 -15.56
CA GLU A 13 27.53 8.90 -15.05
C GLU A 13 27.62 9.04 -13.53
N ILE A 14 27.15 8.01 -12.81
CA ILE A 14 27.10 8.01 -11.32
C ILE A 14 28.53 8.10 -10.75
N ASP A 15 29.50 7.53 -11.43
CA ASP A 15 30.91 7.54 -11.02
C ASP A 15 31.50 8.95 -10.88
N ASN A 16 30.90 9.93 -11.57
CA ASN A 16 31.34 11.33 -11.61
C ASN A 16 30.50 12.23 -10.70
N LEU A 17 29.52 11.70 -9.98
CA LEU A 17 28.63 12.47 -9.10
C LEU A 17 29.28 12.69 -7.72
N ASN A 18 29.11 13.90 -7.20
CA ASN A 18 29.40 14.18 -5.81
C ASN A 18 28.21 13.77 -4.90
N GLU A 19 28.45 13.78 -3.59
CA GLU A 19 27.46 13.36 -2.60
C GLU A 19 26.15 14.17 -2.66
N ASN A 20 26.23 15.48 -2.86
CA ASN A 20 25.06 16.34 -2.96
C ASN A 20 24.22 16.01 -4.21
N GLN A 21 24.86 15.69 -5.32
CA GLN A 21 24.18 15.29 -6.55
C GLN A 21 23.50 13.92 -6.39
N ILE A 22 24.14 12.96 -5.74
CA ILE A 22 23.56 11.66 -5.43
C ILE A 22 22.32 11.86 -4.52
N ASN A 23 22.43 12.68 -3.49
CA ASN A 23 21.33 12.99 -2.59
C ASN A 23 20.17 13.67 -3.31
N ASN A 24 20.44 14.55 -4.27
CA ASN A 24 19.39 15.16 -5.09
C ASN A 24 18.64 14.11 -5.93
N PHE A 25 19.34 13.15 -6.55
CA PHE A 25 18.68 12.06 -7.29
C PHE A 25 17.93 11.10 -6.36
N ASN A 26 18.39 10.90 -5.14
CA ASN A 26 17.71 10.08 -4.12
C ASN A 26 16.47 10.78 -3.56
N SER A 27 16.47 12.11 -3.46
CA SER A 27 15.36 12.90 -2.92
C SER A 27 14.23 13.15 -3.93
N PHE A 28 14.39 12.75 -5.20
CA PHE A 28 13.35 12.89 -6.21
C PHE A 28 12.07 12.20 -5.75
N LYS A 29 11.07 13.00 -5.37
CA LYS A 29 9.75 12.47 -5.01
C LYS A 29 9.09 11.97 -6.29
N VAL A 30 8.69 10.71 -6.30
CA VAL A 30 7.70 10.21 -7.25
C VAL A 30 6.46 11.05 -7.02
N LYS A 31 5.89 11.64 -8.07
CA LYS A 31 4.61 12.36 -7.98
C LYS A 31 3.54 11.32 -7.61
N GLU A 32 3.40 11.06 -6.33
CA GLU A 32 2.26 10.34 -5.81
C GLU A 32 1.06 11.27 -5.98
N PHE A 33 -0.09 10.76 -6.38
CA PHE A 33 -1.33 11.51 -6.30
C PHE A 33 -1.41 12.09 -4.89
N GLU A 34 -1.36 13.41 -4.79
CA GLU A 34 -1.58 14.10 -3.54
C GLU A 34 -3.05 13.92 -3.13
N TYR A 35 -3.33 12.82 -2.46
CA TYR A 35 -4.41 12.86 -1.48
C TYR A 35 -3.92 13.78 -0.37
N SER A 36 -4.73 14.75 0.03
CA SER A 36 -4.38 15.61 1.16
C SER A 36 -4.04 14.72 2.36
N LEU A 37 -2.74 14.66 2.68
CA LEU A 37 -2.26 14.01 3.89
C LEU A 37 -2.70 14.90 5.04
N ILE A 38 -3.83 14.58 5.63
CA ILE A 38 -4.19 15.14 6.92
C ILE A 38 -3.27 14.45 7.92
N GLU A 39 -2.38 15.21 8.55
CA GLU A 39 -1.62 14.72 9.70
C GLU A 39 -2.61 14.23 10.77
N PHE A 40 -2.37 13.07 11.30
CA PHE A 40 -3.28 12.17 12.02
C PHE A 40 -3.51 12.39 13.54
N PRO A 41 -3.55 13.55 14.15
CA PRO A 41 -3.64 13.64 15.60
C PRO A 41 -4.90 12.98 16.17
N GLU A 42 -6.02 13.05 15.45
CA GLU A 42 -7.31 12.57 15.95
C GLU A 42 -7.47 11.04 15.89
N ILE A 43 -6.86 10.37 14.91
CA ILE A 43 -6.96 8.91 14.76
C ILE A 43 -6.24 8.20 15.92
N TYR A 44 -5.10 8.73 16.37
CA TYR A 44 -4.32 8.12 17.45
C TYR A 44 -4.94 8.34 18.84
N ASN A 45 -5.73 9.38 19.01
CA ASN A 45 -6.38 9.72 20.28
C ASN A 45 -7.78 9.10 20.44
N TYR A 46 -8.25 8.36 19.43
CA TYR A 46 -9.57 7.73 19.48
C TYR A 46 -9.63 6.69 20.61
N LYS A 47 -10.51 6.91 21.57
CA LYS A 47 -10.85 5.93 22.60
C LYS A 47 -11.99 5.08 22.07
N TYR A 48 -11.74 3.81 21.92
CA TYR A 48 -12.74 2.87 21.45
C TYR A 48 -13.85 2.70 22.51
N ALA A 49 -15.08 2.87 22.10
CA ALA A 49 -16.27 2.50 22.85
C ALA A 49 -17.29 1.95 21.86
N TYR A 50 -17.77 0.73 22.10
CA TYR A 50 -18.84 0.16 21.30
C TYR A 50 -20.14 0.89 21.59
N ALA A 51 -20.77 1.44 20.57
CA ALA A 51 -22.09 2.04 20.63
C ALA A 51 -23.09 1.15 19.88
N LEU A 52 -24.18 0.86 20.49
CA LEU A 52 -25.27 0.05 19.91
C LEU A 52 -25.87 0.74 18.69
N ASP A 53 -26.19 -0.05 17.68
CA ASP A 53 -26.87 0.45 16.48
C ASP A 53 -27.76 -0.65 15.87
N THR A 54 -28.38 -0.34 14.75
CA THR A 54 -29.36 -1.21 14.08
C THR A 54 -28.82 -2.61 13.82
N SER A 55 -29.69 -3.61 14.01
CA SER A 55 -29.40 -5.05 13.87
C SER A 55 -28.56 -5.67 14.99
N ASP A 56 -28.08 -4.91 15.97
CA ASP A 56 -27.49 -5.51 17.17
C ASP A 56 -28.55 -6.25 17.94
N VAL A 57 -28.15 -7.30 18.64
CA VAL A 57 -29.03 -8.09 19.49
C VAL A 57 -28.61 -7.93 20.96
N VAL A 58 -29.47 -7.40 21.77
CA VAL A 58 -29.23 -7.22 23.21
C VAL A 58 -30.09 -8.20 24.03
N SER A 59 -29.49 -8.78 25.05
CA SER A 59 -30.18 -9.57 26.04
C SER A 59 -30.45 -8.72 27.28
N ILE A 60 -31.65 -8.77 27.77
CA ILE A 60 -32.11 -8.04 28.95
C ILE A 60 -32.72 -9.04 29.91
N ASN A 61 -32.30 -9.00 31.19
CA ASN A 61 -32.84 -9.82 32.23
C ASN A 61 -33.04 -8.97 33.49
N LEU A 62 -34.18 -9.17 34.17
CA LEU A 62 -34.44 -8.58 35.46
C LEU A 62 -34.34 -9.64 36.55
N THR A 63 -33.73 -9.29 37.68
CA THR A 63 -33.77 -10.13 38.85
C THR A 63 -35.20 -10.05 39.46
N ASP A 64 -35.72 -11.18 39.92
CA ASP A 64 -37.02 -11.33 40.57
C ASP A 64 -38.28 -11.25 39.68
N THR A 65 -38.12 -11.09 38.35
CA THR A 65 -39.23 -11.17 37.40
C THR A 65 -38.76 -11.49 36.02
N ASP A 66 -39.52 -12.25 35.25
CA ASP A 66 -39.22 -12.64 33.86
C ASP A 66 -40.02 -11.80 32.84
N ASP A 67 -40.74 -10.78 33.28
CA ASP A 67 -41.70 -10.04 32.46
C ASP A 67 -41.14 -9.41 31.21
N ILE A 68 -39.86 -9.00 31.26
CA ILE A 68 -39.14 -8.40 30.11
C ILE A 68 -37.86 -9.17 29.76
N ASP A 69 -37.68 -10.36 30.34
CA ASP A 69 -36.51 -11.18 30.02
C ASP A 69 -36.57 -11.65 28.58
N GLY A 70 -35.47 -11.48 27.89
CA GLY A 70 -35.39 -11.89 26.49
C GLY A 70 -34.30 -11.19 25.69
N THR A 71 -34.31 -11.53 24.42
CA THR A 71 -33.43 -10.94 23.41
C THR A 71 -34.20 -9.97 22.52
N TYR A 72 -33.62 -8.80 22.31
CA TYR A 72 -34.24 -7.71 21.58
C TYR A 72 -33.30 -7.27 20.43
N ILE A 73 -33.87 -7.21 19.25
CA ILE A 73 -33.15 -6.72 18.05
C ILE A 73 -33.34 -5.21 17.95
N VAL A 74 -32.29 -4.47 17.77
CA VAL A 74 -32.35 -3.03 17.51
C VAL A 74 -32.94 -2.79 16.13
N ASP A 75 -34.08 -2.13 16.06
CA ASP A 75 -34.83 -1.87 14.84
C ASP A 75 -34.06 -0.87 13.89
N PRO A 76 -34.53 -0.67 12.65
CA PRO A 76 -33.87 0.26 11.71
C PRO A 76 -33.82 1.74 12.18
N VAL A 77 -34.68 2.12 13.12
CA VAL A 77 -34.70 3.47 13.70
C VAL A 77 -33.82 3.55 14.97
N GLY A 78 -33.39 2.41 15.48
CA GLY A 78 -32.51 2.32 16.65
C GLY A 78 -33.25 2.04 17.95
N ASN A 79 -34.50 1.49 17.92
CA ASN A 79 -35.28 1.16 19.09
C ASN A 79 -35.21 -0.33 19.38
N ILE A 80 -35.37 -0.66 20.65
CA ILE A 80 -35.83 -1.95 21.13
C ILE A 80 -37.26 -1.81 21.62
N ASP A 81 -38.08 -2.87 21.49
CA ASP A 81 -39.49 -2.87 21.92
C ASP A 81 -39.65 -3.78 23.14
N LEU A 82 -39.79 -3.18 24.32
CA LEU A 82 -39.92 -3.90 25.58
C LEU A 82 -41.39 -4.07 25.93
N PRO A 83 -41.80 -5.25 26.42
CA PRO A 83 -43.14 -5.45 26.98
C PRO A 83 -43.50 -4.37 28.00
N PHE A 84 -44.72 -3.91 27.97
CA PHE A 84 -45.28 -2.89 28.87
C PHE A 84 -44.68 -1.48 28.79
N VAL A 85 -43.40 -1.36 28.38
CA VAL A 85 -42.67 -0.09 28.31
C VAL A 85 -42.74 0.50 26.91
N GLY A 86 -42.81 -0.37 25.89
CA GLY A 86 -42.84 0.03 24.49
C GLY A 86 -41.43 0.31 23.90
N LYS A 87 -41.39 1.11 22.83
CA LYS A 87 -40.18 1.38 22.06
C LYS A 87 -39.27 2.36 22.78
N ILE A 88 -38.01 1.93 22.91
CA ILE A 88 -36.95 2.71 23.55
C ILE A 88 -35.77 2.83 22.58
N ASN A 89 -35.42 4.06 22.22
CA ASN A 89 -34.26 4.30 21.37
C ASN A 89 -32.97 4.12 22.15
N ILE A 90 -32.11 3.22 21.67
CA ILE A 90 -30.79 2.92 22.25
C ILE A 90 -29.64 3.11 21.24
N LYS A 91 -29.96 3.64 20.07
CA LYS A 91 -28.96 3.92 19.02
C LYS A 91 -27.90 4.91 19.51
N ASN A 92 -26.66 4.62 19.17
CA ASN A 92 -25.46 5.40 19.53
C ASN A 92 -25.19 5.46 21.05
N LEU A 93 -25.86 4.66 21.86
CA LEU A 93 -25.58 4.53 23.30
C LEU A 93 -24.60 3.37 23.52
N THR A 94 -23.68 3.55 24.45
CA THR A 94 -22.90 2.44 25.00
C THR A 94 -23.76 1.52 25.81
N LEU A 95 -23.27 0.31 26.14
CA LEU A 95 -24.02 -0.62 26.99
C LEU A 95 -24.32 -0.01 28.38
N ASP A 96 -23.37 0.72 28.95
CA ASP A 96 -23.53 1.38 30.25
C ASP A 96 -24.58 2.51 30.20
N GLU A 97 -24.57 3.32 29.15
CA GLU A 97 -25.58 4.37 28.97
C GLU A 97 -26.96 3.77 28.73
N THR A 98 -27.03 2.69 27.97
CA THR A 98 -28.26 1.94 27.76
C THR A 98 -28.80 1.38 29.10
N LYS A 99 -27.94 0.76 29.91
CA LYS A 99 -28.28 0.26 31.24
C LYS A 99 -28.83 1.39 32.11
N LYS A 100 -28.16 2.53 32.16
CA LYS A 100 -28.66 3.71 32.94
C LYS A 100 -30.00 4.20 32.44
N LYS A 101 -30.20 4.29 31.13
CA LYS A 101 -31.44 4.74 30.51
C LYS A 101 -32.60 3.78 30.84
N LEU A 102 -32.39 2.48 30.64
CA LEU A 102 -33.40 1.46 30.98
C LEU A 102 -33.71 1.44 32.47
N THR A 103 -32.69 1.50 33.32
CA THR A 103 -32.90 1.57 34.77
C THR A 103 -33.77 2.76 35.18
N SER A 104 -33.58 3.92 34.57
CA SER A 104 -34.38 5.11 34.86
C SER A 104 -35.86 4.95 34.45
N LEU A 105 -36.11 4.29 33.31
CA LEU A 105 -37.46 4.05 32.80
C LEU A 105 -38.19 2.96 33.59
N LEU A 106 -37.47 1.87 33.89
CA LEU A 106 -38.05 0.71 34.58
C LEU A 106 -38.44 1.00 36.05
N LYS A 107 -37.86 2.01 36.70
CA LYS A 107 -38.23 2.48 38.04
C LYS A 107 -39.71 2.82 38.19
N GLN A 108 -40.39 3.16 37.10
CA GLN A 108 -41.83 3.46 37.11
C GLN A 108 -42.69 2.20 37.17
N TYR A 109 -42.16 1.06 36.77
CA TYR A 109 -42.87 -0.22 36.67
C TYR A 109 -42.48 -1.20 37.78
N TYR A 110 -41.22 -1.16 38.23
CA TYR A 110 -40.66 -2.11 39.18
C TYR A 110 -40.08 -1.39 40.40
N LYS A 111 -40.41 -1.86 41.60
CA LYS A 111 -39.97 -1.24 42.86
C LYS A 111 -38.57 -1.69 43.29
N SER A 112 -38.22 -2.95 43.02
CA SER A 112 -36.94 -3.55 43.34
C SER A 112 -36.55 -4.48 42.20
N TYR A 113 -35.36 -4.29 41.61
CA TYR A 113 -34.85 -5.12 40.54
C TYR A 113 -33.36 -4.83 40.35
N ASP A 114 -32.63 -5.80 39.82
CA ASP A 114 -31.32 -5.59 39.20
C ASP A 114 -31.43 -5.86 37.71
N LEU A 115 -30.98 -4.89 36.89
CA LEU A 115 -31.04 -4.99 35.46
C LEU A 115 -29.69 -5.52 34.96
N GLN A 116 -29.72 -6.68 34.29
CA GLN A 116 -28.62 -7.20 33.54
C GLN A 116 -28.89 -6.97 32.07
N ILE A 117 -27.88 -6.42 31.38
CA ILE A 117 -27.93 -6.20 29.95
C ILE A 117 -26.58 -6.62 29.34
N SER A 118 -26.64 -7.36 28.23
CA SER A 118 -25.47 -7.75 27.45
C SER A 118 -25.77 -7.67 25.95
N VAL A 119 -24.73 -7.59 25.16
CA VAL A 119 -24.89 -7.71 23.69
C VAL A 119 -24.59 -9.14 23.30
N GLU A 120 -25.57 -9.82 22.70
CA GLU A 120 -25.43 -11.19 22.22
C GLU A 120 -24.86 -11.25 20.83
N GLN A 121 -25.23 -10.30 19.94
CA GLN A 121 -24.74 -10.25 18.60
C GLN A 121 -24.36 -8.83 18.19
N PHE A 122 -23.12 -8.66 17.77
CA PHE A 122 -22.56 -7.41 17.28
C PHE A 122 -22.66 -7.38 15.76
N ASN A 123 -23.76 -6.87 15.22
CA ASN A 123 -24.04 -6.89 13.78
C ASN A 123 -23.92 -5.53 13.11
N SER A 124 -23.94 -4.46 13.91
CA SER A 124 -24.06 -3.10 13.40
C SER A 124 -22.74 -2.46 12.98
N SER A 125 -21.65 -2.87 13.59
CA SER A 125 -20.35 -2.22 13.43
C SER A 125 -19.38 -3.13 12.69
N LYS A 126 -18.95 -2.72 11.48
CA LYS A 126 -18.10 -3.52 10.61
C LYS A 126 -16.90 -2.71 10.12
N VAL A 127 -15.79 -3.40 9.88
CA VAL A 127 -14.60 -2.91 9.23
C VAL A 127 -14.31 -3.81 8.03
N TYR A 128 -13.83 -3.22 6.95
CA TYR A 128 -13.53 -3.92 5.71
C TYR A 128 -12.03 -3.87 5.44
N VAL A 129 -11.44 -5.02 5.15
CA VAL A 129 -10.05 -5.12 4.71
C VAL A 129 -10.02 -5.67 3.29
N LEU A 130 -9.58 -4.84 2.35
CA LEU A 130 -9.66 -5.05 0.91
C LEU A 130 -8.29 -4.88 0.25
N GLY A 131 -8.20 -5.20 -1.03
CA GLY A 131 -7.02 -4.97 -1.85
C GLY A 131 -6.02 -6.13 -1.85
N ALA A 132 -4.73 -5.84 -1.75
CA ALA A 132 -3.66 -6.82 -1.80
C ALA A 132 -3.45 -7.54 -0.46
N VAL A 133 -4.44 -8.30 -0.06
CA VAL A 133 -4.42 -9.24 1.08
C VAL A 133 -4.74 -10.63 0.57
N ARG A 134 -4.35 -11.66 1.32
CA ARG A 134 -4.66 -13.03 0.94
C ARG A 134 -6.17 -13.29 0.96
N ASN A 135 -6.85 -12.79 2.01
CA ASN A 135 -8.28 -12.88 2.19
C ASN A 135 -8.86 -11.49 2.41
N GLN A 136 -9.70 -11.04 1.48
CA GLN A 136 -10.51 -9.85 1.73
C GLN A 136 -11.59 -10.23 2.75
N ILE A 137 -11.70 -9.50 3.84
CA ILE A 137 -12.55 -9.84 4.96
C ILE A 137 -13.38 -8.66 5.45
N THR A 138 -14.50 -9.00 6.07
CA THR A 138 -15.29 -8.09 6.89
C THR A 138 -15.17 -8.52 8.34
N ILE A 139 -14.81 -7.61 9.22
CA ILE A 139 -14.64 -7.85 10.66
C ILE A 139 -15.79 -7.17 11.39
N ASN A 140 -16.55 -7.90 12.18
CA ASN A 140 -17.49 -7.31 13.11
C ASN A 140 -16.71 -6.78 14.32
N LEU A 141 -16.93 -5.51 14.64
CA LEU A 141 -16.41 -4.92 15.88
C LEU A 141 -17.32 -5.29 17.03
N ASP A 142 -16.72 -5.61 18.15
CA ASP A 142 -17.39 -5.93 19.42
C ASP A 142 -16.90 -4.98 20.54
N GLN A 143 -17.09 -5.35 21.79
CA GLN A 143 -16.60 -4.58 22.93
C GLN A 143 -15.07 -4.58 23.05
N LYS A 144 -14.38 -5.52 22.36
CA LYS A 144 -12.93 -5.59 22.35
C LYS A 144 -12.39 -4.74 21.21
N PRO A 145 -11.59 -3.71 21.50
CA PRO A 145 -11.06 -2.86 20.46
C PRO A 145 -10.07 -3.60 19.56
N ILE A 146 -10.22 -3.45 18.26
CA ILE A 146 -9.32 -3.99 17.24
C ILE A 146 -8.49 -2.87 16.66
N LYS A 147 -7.19 -3.10 16.50
CA LYS A 147 -6.26 -2.18 15.84
C LYS A 147 -5.98 -2.59 14.39
N LEU A 148 -5.35 -1.69 13.64
CA LEU A 148 -5.01 -1.91 12.24
C LEU A 148 -4.19 -3.18 12.01
N ILE A 149 -3.17 -3.44 12.83
CA ILE A 149 -2.36 -4.67 12.72
C ILE A 149 -3.22 -5.92 12.90
N ASP A 150 -4.12 -5.93 13.88
CA ASP A 150 -4.97 -7.09 14.14
C ASP A 150 -5.87 -7.41 12.93
N ALA A 151 -6.45 -6.37 12.31
CA ALA A 151 -7.26 -6.51 11.13
C ALA A 151 -6.45 -7.00 9.91
N ALA A 152 -5.26 -6.47 9.73
CA ALA A 152 -4.38 -6.89 8.64
C ALA A 152 -3.92 -8.36 8.81
N ILE A 153 -3.61 -8.79 10.04
CA ILE A 153 -3.27 -10.19 10.34
C ILE A 153 -4.46 -11.12 10.08
N GLN A 154 -5.68 -10.74 10.47
CA GLN A 154 -6.89 -11.52 10.17
C GLN A 154 -7.13 -11.65 8.68
N ALA A 155 -6.77 -10.66 7.88
CA ALA A 155 -6.81 -10.70 6.41
C ALA A 155 -5.66 -11.52 5.79
N ASN A 156 -4.82 -12.17 6.62
CA ASN A 156 -3.61 -12.87 6.22
C ASN A 156 -2.63 -11.98 5.43
N TYR A 157 -2.55 -10.71 5.79
CA TYR A 157 -1.50 -9.83 5.30
C TYR A 157 -0.17 -10.19 5.96
N ASN A 158 0.87 -10.39 5.14
CA ASN A 158 2.22 -10.65 5.63
C ASN A 158 3.22 -9.80 4.83
N PRO A 159 3.78 -8.73 5.42
CA PRO A 159 4.73 -7.85 4.73
C PRO A 159 6.03 -8.55 4.34
N ASN A 160 6.37 -9.65 5.03
CA ASN A 160 7.58 -10.45 4.78
C ASN A 160 7.31 -11.68 3.90
N SER A 161 6.11 -11.77 3.32
CA SER A 161 5.75 -12.87 2.43
C SER A 161 6.68 -12.93 1.23
N ALA A 162 7.03 -14.15 0.81
CA ALA A 162 7.65 -14.39 -0.49
C ALA A 162 6.73 -14.00 -1.66
N ASP A 163 5.44 -13.90 -1.42
CA ASP A 163 4.47 -13.34 -2.36
C ASP A 163 4.58 -11.80 -2.37
N LYS A 164 5.37 -11.33 -3.32
CA LYS A 164 5.74 -9.93 -3.47
C LYS A 164 4.61 -9.03 -4.00
N ASN A 165 3.40 -9.56 -4.14
CA ASN A 165 2.22 -8.81 -4.58
C ASN A 165 1.63 -7.93 -3.45
N PHE A 166 1.98 -8.18 -2.20
CA PHE A 166 1.50 -7.37 -1.08
C PHE A 166 2.20 -6.02 -1.06
N GLY A 167 1.40 -4.95 -1.11
CA GLY A 167 1.92 -3.59 -1.04
C GLY A 167 2.33 -3.21 0.38
N ASN A 168 3.24 -2.27 0.46
CA ASN A 168 3.71 -1.70 1.72
C ASN A 168 2.83 -0.51 2.18
N LYS A 169 2.00 0.00 1.28
CA LYS A 169 1.14 1.16 1.47
C LYS A 169 -0.31 0.75 1.38
N GLY A 170 -1.15 1.55 1.99
CA GLY A 170 -2.59 1.38 1.91
C GLY A 170 -3.31 2.69 2.16
N LEU A 171 -4.62 2.62 2.07
CA LEU A 171 -5.53 3.70 2.34
C LEU A 171 -6.49 3.29 3.47
N LEU A 172 -6.73 4.19 4.39
CA LEU A 172 -7.84 4.11 5.32
C LEU A 172 -8.90 5.11 4.87
N ARG A 173 -10.10 4.64 4.58
CA ARG A 173 -11.27 5.51 4.45
C ARG A 173 -12.04 5.46 5.77
N ARG A 174 -12.17 6.60 6.42
CA ARG A 174 -12.92 6.80 7.67
C ARG A 174 -13.76 8.06 7.55
N ASP A 175 -15.01 7.95 7.84
CA ASP A 175 -16.01 9.03 7.69
C ASP A 175 -15.82 9.72 6.34
N ASP A 176 -15.96 10.19 5.50
CA ASP A 176 -15.74 10.72 4.14
C ASP A 176 -14.28 11.15 3.84
N GLN A 177 -13.33 10.77 4.68
CA GLN A 177 -11.92 11.11 4.51
C GLN A 177 -11.09 9.89 4.16
N VAL A 178 -10.04 10.11 3.36
CA VAL A 178 -9.09 9.08 2.95
C VAL A 178 -7.70 9.41 3.46
N TYR A 179 -7.11 8.48 4.19
CA TYR A 179 -5.80 8.61 4.80
C TYR A 179 -4.83 7.60 4.18
N LYS A 180 -3.61 8.03 3.91
CA LYS A 180 -2.53 7.11 3.53
C LYS A 180 -1.97 6.44 4.76
N ILE A 181 -1.78 5.13 4.69
CA ILE A 181 -1.15 4.33 5.74
C ILE A 181 0.07 3.60 5.19
N ASP A 182 1.16 3.65 5.94
CA ASP A 182 2.35 2.83 5.69
C ASP A 182 2.28 1.58 6.56
N ILE A 183 1.69 0.51 6.00
CA ILE A 183 1.47 -0.74 6.72
C ILE A 183 2.81 -1.39 7.07
N ASN A 184 3.78 -1.31 6.18
CA ASN A 184 5.11 -1.89 6.43
C ASN A 184 5.80 -1.22 7.61
N LYS A 185 5.72 0.12 7.69
CA LYS A 185 6.24 0.87 8.85
C LYS A 185 5.58 0.42 10.14
N ILE A 186 4.26 0.27 10.15
CA ILE A 186 3.49 -0.14 11.33
C ILE A 186 3.88 -1.56 11.79
N PHE A 187 4.09 -2.49 10.86
CA PHE A 187 4.50 -3.87 11.21
C PHE A 187 5.95 -3.98 11.68
N ASN A 188 6.86 -3.16 11.16
CA ASN A 188 8.28 -3.24 11.44
C ASN A 188 8.76 -2.22 12.50
N SER A 189 7.91 -1.31 12.94
CA SER A 189 8.24 -0.35 13.98
C SER A 189 8.07 -0.97 15.37
N ALA A 190 9.09 -0.86 16.20
CA ALA A 190 8.96 -1.18 17.63
C ALA A 190 8.04 -0.18 18.35
N ASP A 191 7.84 1.01 17.79
CA ASP A 191 6.95 2.04 18.31
C ASP A 191 5.57 1.91 17.65
N ASN A 192 4.64 1.34 18.39
CA ASN A 192 3.27 1.09 17.93
C ASN A 192 2.38 2.35 17.84
N LYS A 193 2.98 3.54 17.79
CA LYS A 193 2.21 4.79 17.73
C LYS A 193 1.30 4.88 16.48
N ASP A 194 1.77 4.32 15.37
CA ASP A 194 1.03 4.32 14.12
C ASP A 194 -0.07 3.22 14.05
N ASN A 195 -0.15 2.33 15.06
CA ASN A 195 -1.15 1.27 15.14
C ASN A 195 -2.40 1.75 15.90
N PHE A 196 -3.33 2.35 15.19
CA PHE A 196 -4.55 2.96 15.75
C PHE A 196 -5.72 1.99 15.83
N TYR A 197 -6.71 2.35 16.67
CA TYR A 197 -7.96 1.62 16.77
C TYR A 197 -8.87 1.86 15.56
N LEU A 198 -9.51 0.79 15.11
CA LEU A 198 -10.47 0.83 14.03
C LEU A 198 -11.84 1.27 14.54
N LYS A 199 -12.58 1.93 13.68
CA LYS A 199 -13.92 2.48 13.92
C LYS A 199 -14.92 1.86 12.94
N LYS A 200 -16.18 1.87 13.31
CA LYS A 200 -17.30 1.47 12.46
C LYS A 200 -17.19 2.09 11.07
N ASN A 201 -17.40 1.27 10.05
CA ASN A 201 -17.34 1.60 8.62
C ASN A 201 -15.95 1.98 8.10
N ASP A 202 -14.87 1.77 8.86
CA ASP A 202 -13.54 1.89 8.31
C ASP A 202 -13.34 0.92 7.15
N VAL A 203 -12.78 1.42 6.06
CA VAL A 203 -12.33 0.60 4.94
C VAL A 203 -10.82 0.74 4.82
N ILE A 204 -10.13 -0.37 5.06
CA ILE A 204 -8.70 -0.49 4.87
C ILE A 204 -8.48 -1.09 3.49
N PHE A 205 -7.85 -0.34 2.61
CA PHE A 205 -7.47 -0.82 1.29
C PHE A 205 -5.95 -0.92 1.20
N ILE A 206 -5.44 -2.14 1.04
CA ILE A 206 -4.00 -2.39 0.90
C ILE A 206 -3.67 -2.40 -0.58
N ASP A 207 -2.77 -1.50 -1.01
CA ASP A 207 -2.35 -1.39 -2.39
C ASP A 207 -1.53 -2.62 -2.81
N ARG A 208 -1.56 -2.93 -4.10
CA ARG A 208 -0.56 -3.83 -4.67
C ARG A 208 0.78 -3.13 -4.67
N ASN A 209 1.85 -3.91 -4.51
CA ASN A 209 3.17 -3.36 -4.60
C ASN A 209 3.43 -2.84 -6.03
N SER A 210 3.31 -1.52 -6.20
CA SER A 210 3.60 -0.83 -7.46
C SER A 210 5.08 -0.45 -7.60
N ASP A 211 5.87 -0.72 -6.58
CA ASP A 211 7.27 -0.29 -6.48
C ASP A 211 8.23 -1.26 -7.17
N ALA A 212 7.74 -1.94 -8.21
CA ALA A 212 8.51 -2.91 -8.99
C ALA A 212 9.70 -2.26 -9.70
N LEU A 213 10.85 -2.95 -9.65
CA LEU A 213 12.01 -2.72 -10.51
C LEU A 213 12.02 -3.75 -11.62
N HIS A 214 12.37 -3.35 -12.83
CA HIS A 214 12.48 -4.24 -13.96
C HIS A 214 13.95 -4.49 -14.30
N VAL A 215 14.38 -5.74 -14.28
CA VAL A 215 15.80 -6.10 -14.40
C VAL A 215 16.02 -6.98 -15.62
N PHE A 216 16.86 -6.53 -16.55
CA PHE A 216 17.13 -7.16 -17.84
C PHE A 216 18.62 -7.27 -18.13
N GLY A 217 18.96 -8.08 -19.15
CA GLY A 217 20.31 -8.23 -19.67
C GLY A 217 21.05 -9.42 -19.05
N GLU A 218 22.37 -9.30 -18.96
CA GLU A 218 23.30 -10.36 -18.49
C GLU A 218 23.28 -10.51 -16.98
N ILE A 219 22.11 -10.79 -16.46
CA ILE A 219 21.81 -11.02 -15.04
C ILE A 219 21.42 -12.49 -14.86
N THR A 220 21.82 -13.08 -13.75
CA THR A 220 21.55 -14.50 -13.47
C THR A 220 20.06 -14.75 -13.27
N LYS A 221 19.34 -13.80 -12.66
CA LYS A 221 17.91 -13.85 -12.39
C LYS A 221 17.24 -12.60 -12.94
N PRO A 222 16.99 -12.50 -14.26
CA PRO A 222 16.23 -11.38 -14.81
C PRO A 222 14.77 -11.48 -14.37
N GLY A 223 14.08 -10.32 -14.31
CA GLY A 223 12.66 -10.29 -13.93
C GLY A 223 12.27 -9.04 -13.16
N ILE A 224 11.15 -9.17 -12.45
CA ILE A 224 10.58 -8.09 -11.65
C ILE A 224 11.02 -8.26 -10.19
N TYR A 225 11.55 -7.18 -9.62
CA TYR A 225 11.99 -7.11 -8.23
C TYR A 225 11.13 -6.10 -7.46
N PHE A 226 10.73 -6.46 -6.24
CA PHE A 226 9.96 -5.61 -5.35
C PHE A 226 10.81 -5.31 -4.11
N PRO A 227 11.67 -4.32 -4.19
CA PRO A 227 12.58 -4.00 -3.09
C PRO A 227 11.85 -3.33 -1.93
N ASN A 228 12.43 -3.46 -0.75
CA ASN A 228 12.07 -2.63 0.39
C ASN A 228 12.56 -1.19 0.17
N MET A 229 12.10 -0.24 1.00
CA MET A 229 12.55 1.15 0.96
C MET A 229 14.10 1.25 0.99
N ASN A 230 14.63 2.21 0.25
CA ASN A 230 16.07 2.50 0.17
C ASN A 230 16.96 1.42 -0.50
N TYR A 231 16.39 0.60 -1.35
CA TYR A 231 17.14 -0.41 -2.09
C TYR A 231 18.12 0.23 -3.08
N SER A 232 19.33 -0.25 -3.10
CA SER A 232 20.42 0.30 -3.92
C SER A 232 20.75 -0.59 -5.12
N ILE A 233 21.49 -0.03 -6.09
CA ILE A 233 21.94 -0.81 -7.25
C ILE A 233 22.88 -1.95 -6.82
N THR A 234 23.71 -1.74 -5.81
CA THR A 234 24.61 -2.78 -5.30
C THR A 234 23.83 -3.94 -4.68
N GLU A 235 22.80 -3.63 -3.88
CA GLU A 235 21.92 -4.65 -3.30
C GLU A 235 21.15 -5.42 -4.36
N LEU A 236 20.67 -4.71 -5.41
CA LEU A 236 20.01 -5.36 -6.53
C LEU A 236 20.94 -6.34 -7.24
N VAL A 237 22.13 -5.89 -7.65
CA VAL A 237 23.09 -6.75 -8.36
C VAL A 237 23.53 -7.93 -7.51
N SER A 238 23.67 -7.73 -6.19
CA SER A 238 24.01 -8.83 -5.26
C SER A 238 22.91 -9.87 -5.17
N SER A 239 21.63 -9.46 -5.20
CA SER A 239 20.49 -10.39 -5.09
C SER A 239 20.11 -11.03 -6.42
N ALA A 240 20.18 -10.29 -7.51
CA ALA A 240 19.84 -10.75 -8.86
C ALA A 240 20.96 -11.60 -9.48
N GLY A 241 22.19 -11.38 -9.04
CA GLY A 241 23.39 -11.96 -9.61
C GLY A 241 23.72 -11.36 -10.98
N MET A 242 24.98 -11.36 -11.32
CA MET A 242 25.48 -10.94 -12.63
C MET A 242 26.24 -12.08 -13.29
N ASN A 243 26.04 -12.29 -14.58
CA ASN A 243 26.79 -13.30 -15.30
C ASN A 243 28.26 -12.83 -15.46
N GLN A 244 29.16 -13.43 -14.69
CA GLN A 244 30.57 -13.04 -14.63
C GLN A 244 31.32 -13.21 -15.96
N LEU A 245 30.83 -14.08 -16.84
CA LEU A 245 31.50 -14.38 -18.11
C LEU A 245 31.04 -13.47 -19.25
N THR A 246 29.78 -13.08 -19.23
CA THR A 246 29.14 -12.39 -20.36
C THR A 246 28.72 -10.95 -20.08
N ALA A 247 28.52 -10.60 -18.81
CA ALA A 247 28.07 -9.27 -18.42
C ALA A 247 29.17 -8.21 -18.50
N ASP A 248 28.84 -7.05 -19.02
CA ASP A 248 29.69 -5.89 -18.97
C ASP A 248 29.47 -5.07 -17.70
N ALA A 249 30.19 -5.41 -16.67
CA ALA A 249 30.11 -4.73 -15.35
C ALA A 249 30.53 -3.25 -15.41
N SER A 250 31.21 -2.81 -16.48
CA SER A 250 31.59 -1.40 -16.66
C SER A 250 30.41 -0.53 -17.13
N ARG A 251 29.28 -1.11 -17.48
CA ARG A 251 28.13 -0.44 -18.07
C ARG A 251 26.81 -0.94 -17.51
N VAL A 252 26.54 -0.68 -16.25
CA VAL A 252 25.22 -0.91 -15.69
C VAL A 252 24.36 0.33 -15.89
N TYR A 253 23.22 0.17 -16.52
CA TYR A 253 22.29 1.26 -16.81
C TYR A 253 21.06 1.17 -15.92
N ILE A 254 20.65 2.34 -15.39
CA ILE A 254 19.39 2.53 -14.69
C ILE A 254 18.59 3.57 -15.47
N ILE A 255 17.44 3.18 -16.01
CA ILE A 255 16.58 4.04 -16.81
C ILE A 255 15.43 4.45 -15.92
N ARG A 256 15.25 5.76 -15.75
CA ARG A 256 14.23 6.38 -14.90
C ARG A 256 13.44 7.42 -15.68
N GLU A 257 12.14 7.30 -15.66
CA GLU A 257 11.25 8.33 -16.21
C GLU A 257 11.31 9.61 -15.36
N ASP A 258 11.29 10.76 -16.02
CA ASP A 258 11.09 12.02 -15.34
C ASP A 258 9.58 12.26 -15.15
N TYR A 259 9.08 12.10 -13.93
CA TYR A 259 7.66 12.23 -13.63
C TYR A 259 7.07 13.63 -13.89
N ASN A 260 7.92 14.64 -14.07
CA ASN A 260 7.48 15.98 -14.43
C ASN A 260 7.31 16.18 -15.94
N SER A 261 7.81 15.24 -16.76
CA SER A 261 7.72 15.31 -18.21
C SER A 261 7.74 13.90 -18.80
N PHE A 262 6.63 13.47 -19.41
CA PHE A 262 6.54 12.19 -20.13
C PHE A 262 7.52 12.06 -21.29
N LEU A 263 8.12 13.18 -21.70
CA LEU A 263 9.08 13.25 -22.82
C LEU A 263 10.52 13.34 -22.34
N LYS A 264 10.82 12.98 -21.08
CA LYS A 264 12.18 13.04 -20.56
C LYS A 264 12.56 11.77 -19.82
N LEU A 265 13.69 11.18 -20.21
CA LEU A 265 14.28 10.01 -19.59
C LEU A 265 15.62 10.35 -18.97
N ASN A 266 15.86 9.92 -17.76
CA ASN A 266 17.17 9.95 -17.12
C ASN A 266 17.79 8.55 -17.19
N ILE A 267 18.94 8.44 -17.84
CA ILE A 267 19.71 7.20 -17.89
C ILE A 267 20.94 7.38 -17.03
N PHE A 268 20.99 6.67 -15.94
CA PHE A 268 22.14 6.63 -15.06
C PHE A 268 23.02 5.45 -15.46
N LYS A 269 24.32 5.69 -15.58
CA LYS A 269 25.32 4.67 -15.87
C LYS A 269 26.28 4.57 -14.69
N ILE A 270 26.63 3.36 -14.30
CA ILE A 270 27.65 3.08 -13.28
C ILE A 270 28.57 1.96 -13.74
N ASP A 271 29.86 2.12 -13.47
CA ASP A 271 30.90 1.11 -13.67
C ASP A 271 31.15 0.36 -12.35
N ILE A 272 30.51 -0.80 -12.19
CA ILE A 272 30.67 -1.64 -10.99
C ILE A 272 31.83 -2.66 -11.12
N SER A 273 32.60 -2.63 -12.21
CA SER A 273 33.83 -3.43 -12.32
C SER A 273 34.91 -2.95 -11.34
N LYS A 274 34.81 -1.69 -10.91
CA LYS A 274 35.69 -1.08 -9.93
C LYS A 274 35.13 -1.22 -8.52
N PRO A 275 35.84 -1.84 -7.56
CA PRO A 275 35.31 -2.06 -6.21
C PRO A 275 34.86 -0.78 -5.49
N ILE A 276 35.52 0.35 -5.73
CA ILE A 276 35.14 1.64 -5.12
C ILE A 276 33.74 2.10 -5.57
N ASN A 277 33.36 1.79 -6.80
CA ASN A 277 32.07 2.19 -7.35
C ASN A 277 30.91 1.34 -6.78
N LEU A 278 31.18 0.19 -6.17
CA LEU A 278 30.17 -0.54 -5.39
C LEU A 278 29.70 0.26 -4.18
N ILE A 279 30.57 1.09 -3.59
CA ILE A 279 30.19 1.99 -2.51
C ILE A 279 29.27 3.09 -3.04
N LEU A 280 29.59 3.66 -4.20
CA LEU A 280 28.73 4.65 -4.87
C LEU A 280 27.37 4.03 -5.24
N GLY A 281 27.39 2.81 -5.78
CA GLY A 281 26.17 2.05 -6.08
C GLY A 281 25.32 1.76 -4.84
N LYS A 282 25.92 1.60 -3.65
CA LYS A 282 25.20 1.45 -2.40
C LYS A 282 24.53 2.76 -1.96
N ARG A 283 25.13 3.90 -2.27
CA ARG A 283 24.57 5.23 -1.96
C ARG A 283 23.49 5.65 -2.95
N PHE A 284 23.54 5.20 -4.20
CA PHE A 284 22.53 5.49 -5.21
C PHE A 284 21.29 4.61 -5.00
N LYS A 285 20.14 5.23 -4.69
CA LYS A 285 18.90 4.53 -4.40
C LYS A 285 18.05 4.36 -5.64
N LEU A 286 17.61 3.13 -5.88
CA LEU A 286 16.66 2.80 -6.91
C LEU A 286 15.28 3.32 -6.54
N LYS A 287 14.50 3.69 -7.55
CA LYS A 287 13.14 4.19 -7.40
C LYS A 287 12.14 3.21 -8.00
N PRO A 288 10.89 3.22 -7.55
CA PRO A 288 9.82 2.48 -8.20
C PRO A 288 9.81 2.68 -9.71
N LYS A 289 9.59 1.61 -10.46
CA LYS A 289 9.56 1.56 -11.93
C LYS A 289 10.89 1.79 -12.62
N ASP A 290 12.02 1.91 -11.91
CA ASP A 290 13.33 1.93 -12.57
C ASP A 290 13.50 0.65 -13.39
N ILE A 291 14.08 0.81 -14.57
CA ILE A 291 14.50 -0.28 -15.43
C ILE A 291 16.02 -0.41 -15.34
N ILE A 292 16.50 -1.57 -14.93
CA ILE A 292 17.93 -1.85 -14.81
C ILE A 292 18.35 -2.78 -15.96
N TYR A 293 19.39 -2.40 -16.66
CA TYR A 293 19.92 -3.18 -17.77
C TYR A 293 21.43 -3.36 -17.67
N ILE A 294 21.88 -4.61 -17.71
CA ILE A 294 23.31 -4.97 -17.79
C ILE A 294 23.57 -5.57 -19.17
N PRO A 295 24.34 -4.88 -20.04
CA PRO A 295 24.59 -5.38 -21.38
C PRO A 295 25.63 -6.51 -21.40
N PRO A 296 25.69 -7.29 -22.47
CA PRO A 296 26.81 -8.21 -22.73
C PRO A 296 28.10 -7.46 -23.00
N THR A 297 29.24 -8.13 -22.80
CA THR A 297 30.60 -7.60 -23.05
C THR A 297 30.85 -7.17 -24.51
N LYS A 298 30.16 -7.74 -25.49
CA LYS A 298 30.22 -7.29 -26.89
C LYS A 298 29.45 -5.98 -27.05
N LEU A 299 30.08 -4.98 -27.66
CA LEU A 299 29.64 -3.59 -27.87
C LEU A 299 28.17 -3.51 -28.33
N VAL A 300 27.25 -3.27 -27.38
CA VAL A 300 25.88 -2.90 -27.71
C VAL A 300 25.77 -1.39 -27.58
N LYS A 301 25.57 -0.69 -28.71
CA LYS A 301 25.32 0.76 -28.67
C LYS A 301 24.09 1.06 -27.81
N LEU A 302 24.15 2.12 -27.02
CA LEU A 302 23.05 2.56 -26.12
C LEU A 302 21.70 2.61 -26.85
N ASN A 303 21.67 3.03 -28.11
CA ASN A 303 20.46 3.06 -28.94
C ASN A 303 19.76 1.69 -29.07
N ARG A 304 20.56 0.59 -29.13
CA ARG A 304 19.99 -0.76 -29.19
C ARG A 304 19.38 -1.19 -27.85
N VAL A 305 19.95 -0.71 -26.76
CA VAL A 305 19.38 -0.92 -25.41
C VAL A 305 18.03 -0.24 -25.30
N ILE A 306 17.96 1.02 -25.70
CA ILE A 306 16.72 1.82 -25.68
C ILE A 306 15.66 1.18 -26.59
N SER A 307 16.02 0.77 -27.82
CA SER A 307 15.08 0.13 -28.75
C SER A 307 14.58 -1.24 -28.30
N LEU A 308 15.32 -1.96 -27.44
CA LEU A 308 14.86 -3.21 -26.83
C LEU A 308 13.88 -3.00 -25.67
N LEU A 309 13.98 -1.87 -24.97
CA LEU A 309 13.14 -1.58 -23.79
C LEU A 309 11.85 -0.84 -24.16
N LEU A 310 11.87 0.01 -25.19
CA LEU A 310 10.72 0.78 -25.65
C LEU A 310 9.52 -0.04 -26.19
N PRO A 311 9.69 -1.17 -26.89
CA PRO A 311 8.56 -1.95 -27.39
C PRO A 311 7.72 -2.66 -26.32
N GLN A 312 8.21 -2.73 -25.09
CA GLN A 312 7.49 -3.43 -24.00
C GLN A 312 6.51 -2.53 -23.25
N THR A 313 6.52 -1.25 -23.51
CA THR A 313 5.51 -0.32 -22.99
C THR A 313 4.46 -0.09 -24.07
N ASP A 314 3.20 -0.45 -23.80
CA ASP A 314 2.08 -0.28 -24.75
C ASP A 314 1.88 1.17 -25.24
N LEU A 315 2.50 2.13 -24.58
CA LEU A 315 2.57 3.54 -25.00
C LEU A 315 3.31 3.76 -26.34
N PHE A 316 4.24 2.88 -26.73
CA PHE A 316 5.05 3.05 -27.94
C PHE A 316 4.54 2.27 -29.16
N LYS A 317 3.62 1.34 -29.00
CA LYS A 317 3.00 0.61 -30.13
C LYS A 317 2.19 1.50 -31.07
N SER A 318 1.69 2.61 -30.58
CA SER A 318 0.89 3.56 -31.38
C SER A 318 1.71 4.60 -32.16
N TYR A 319 3.04 4.66 -31.99
CA TYR A 319 3.88 5.69 -32.59
C TYR A 319 4.93 5.16 -33.60
N ASN A 320 4.76 3.98 -34.17
CA ASN A 320 5.81 3.31 -34.91
C ASN A 320 5.59 3.15 -36.43
N PRO A 321 5.49 4.22 -37.25
CA PRO A 321 5.80 4.10 -38.67
C PRO A 321 7.28 4.33 -39.02
N ILE A 322 8.06 5.05 -38.19
CA ILE A 322 9.39 5.56 -38.58
C ILE A 322 10.53 4.55 -38.38
N ILE A 323 10.41 3.60 -37.45
CA ILE A 323 11.46 2.58 -37.23
C ILE A 323 11.51 1.54 -38.36
N GLN A 324 10.38 1.28 -39.03
CA GLN A 324 10.36 0.35 -40.18
C GLN A 324 11.04 0.89 -41.44
N GLU A 325 11.06 2.21 -41.68
CA GLU A 325 11.76 2.80 -42.80
C GLU A 325 13.29 2.78 -42.62
N GLY A 326 13.78 3.00 -41.39
CA GLY A 326 15.20 2.91 -41.08
C GLY A 326 15.83 1.51 -41.25
N MET A 327 15.02 0.46 -41.07
CA MET A 327 15.47 -0.92 -41.27
C MET A 327 15.45 -1.34 -42.76
N LYS A 328 14.58 -0.75 -43.58
CA LYS A 328 14.51 -1.03 -45.02
C LYS A 328 15.64 -0.35 -45.80
N SER A 329 16.16 0.79 -45.35
CA SER A 329 17.26 1.49 -46.02
C SER A 329 18.62 0.81 -45.86
N ASN A 330 18.82 -0.03 -44.84
CA ASN A 330 20.10 -0.75 -44.64
C ASN A 330 20.14 -2.14 -45.29
N SER A 331 19.03 -2.66 -45.84
CA SER A 331 19.03 -3.94 -46.55
C SER A 331 19.29 -3.84 -48.04
N ASN A 332 19.31 -2.63 -48.63
CA ASN A 332 19.50 -2.41 -50.07
C ASN A 332 20.95 -2.02 -50.50
N ASN A 333 21.89 -1.98 -49.54
CA ASN A 333 23.28 -1.62 -49.83
C ASN A 333 24.27 -2.80 -49.79
N THR A 334 23.81 -4.03 -49.92
CA THR A 334 24.71 -5.21 -50.00
C THR A 334 24.42 -6.10 -51.23
N THR A 335 24.13 -5.49 -52.36
CA THR A 335 24.22 -6.17 -53.67
C THR A 335 24.63 -5.16 -54.73
N ASN A 336 25.93 -4.96 -54.88
CA ASN A 336 26.69 -4.78 -56.14
C ASN A 336 28.17 -4.84 -55.81
#